data_5c2c7a919125a771d0236af0301f8782
#
_entry.id   5c2c7a919125a771d0236af0301f8782
#
_cell.length_a   1.000
_cell.length_b   1.000
_cell.length_c   1.000
_cell.angle_alpha   90.00
_cell.angle_beta   90.00
_cell.angle_gamma   90.00
#
_symmetry.space_group_name_H-M   'P 1'
#
loop_
_entity.id
_entity.type
_entity.pdbx_description
1 polymer ?
#
loop_
_entity_poly.entity_id
_entity_poly.type
_entity_poly.pdbx_seq_one_letter_code
_entity_poly.pdbx_strand_id
1 'polypeptide(L)'
;SDRGPPGRWRCLRLCVPLCALAFGPVAPSAALLVLAPTGSGEVPWTTALELGAGPALATSLVLFCSHFHQVEEDAAHGKRSPVVRLGTARAAALIPWFVGLSFTLEWLPVALGHWPPTALLSGLGLPAGWALIRLMRRYHDQPQRTCISKFLALRFQAWNGLGLALGLALAPLWPLG
;
A
#
# COMPACT_ATOMS: atom_id res chain seq x y z
N SER A 1 -3.13 38.49 12.20
CA SER A 1 -3.90 37.27 12.48
C SER A 1 -4.38 36.68 11.15
N ASP A 2 -3.51 35.88 10.53
CA ASP A 2 -3.82 35.20 9.25
C ASP A 2 -4.47 33.86 9.58
N ARG A 3 -5.80 33.85 9.57
CA ARG A 3 -6.58 32.61 9.54
C ARG A 3 -6.63 32.13 8.10
N GLY A 4 -5.63 31.34 7.69
CA GLY A 4 -5.69 30.65 6.41
C GLY A 4 -6.97 29.80 6.27
N PRO A 5 -7.47 29.54 5.08
CA PRO A 5 -8.79 28.97 4.82
C PRO A 5 -8.97 27.60 5.49
N PRO A 6 -10.10 27.35 6.18
CA PRO A 6 -10.33 26.16 7.01
C PRO A 6 -10.43 24.82 6.24
N GLY A 7 -10.41 24.85 4.91
CA GLY A 7 -10.55 23.66 4.07
C GLY A 7 -9.27 22.83 3.89
N ARG A 8 -8.09 23.44 4.02
CA ARG A 8 -6.80 22.81 3.70
C ARG A 8 -6.37 21.70 4.69
N TRP A 9 -6.91 21.73 5.90
CA TRP A 9 -6.55 20.83 7.01
C TRP A 9 -7.27 19.49 7.01
N ARG A 10 -8.47 19.44 6.38
CA ARG A 10 -9.29 18.23 6.30
C ARG A 10 -8.77 17.25 5.23
N CYS A 11 -8.28 17.75 4.10
CA CYS A 11 -7.80 16.91 2.99
C CYS A 11 -6.63 15.98 3.38
N LEU A 12 -5.72 16.45 4.22
CA LEU A 12 -4.53 15.66 4.62
C LEU A 12 -4.82 14.50 5.56
N ARG A 13 -5.91 14.55 6.33
CA ARG A 13 -6.36 13.44 7.17
C ARG A 13 -6.93 12.28 6.36
N LEU A 14 -7.42 12.57 5.17
CA LEU A 14 -8.09 11.62 4.29
C LEU A 14 -7.18 11.05 3.20
N CYS A 15 -5.97 11.59 3.02
CA CYS A 15 -5.09 11.20 1.91
C CYS A 15 -4.76 9.70 1.93
N VAL A 16 -4.32 9.15 3.07
CA VAL A 16 -3.99 7.72 3.19
C VAL A 16 -5.25 6.85 3.01
N PRO A 17 -6.37 7.08 3.71
CA PRO A 17 -7.58 6.29 3.50
C PRO A 17 -8.20 6.47 2.12
N LEU A 18 -8.13 7.65 1.52
CA LEU A 18 -8.60 7.87 0.13
C LEU A 18 -7.75 7.11 -0.88
N CYS A 19 -6.43 7.07 -0.70
CA CYS A 19 -5.57 6.25 -1.54
C CYS A 19 -5.83 4.76 -1.35
N ALA A 20 -6.02 4.30 -0.12
CA ALA A 20 -6.39 2.92 0.14
C ALA A 20 -7.73 2.56 -0.53
N LEU A 21 -8.70 3.47 -0.50
CA LEU A 21 -9.99 3.29 -1.19
C LEU A 21 -9.82 3.28 -2.72
N ALA A 22 -9.07 4.23 -3.26
CA ALA A 22 -8.89 4.36 -4.72
C ALA A 22 -8.15 3.16 -5.32
N PHE A 23 -7.06 2.73 -4.70
CA PHE A 23 -6.23 1.62 -5.20
C PHE A 23 -6.67 0.24 -4.68
N GLY A 24 -7.47 0.19 -3.62
CA GLY A 24 -8.07 -1.03 -3.10
C GLY A 24 -9.29 -1.45 -3.92
N PRO A 25 -10.49 -1.03 -3.51
CA PRO A 25 -11.70 -1.51 -4.19
C PRO A 25 -11.97 -0.85 -5.55
N VAL A 26 -11.66 0.47 -5.72
CA VAL A 26 -12.12 1.20 -6.91
C VAL A 26 -11.36 0.79 -8.17
N ALA A 27 -10.03 0.78 -8.14
CA ALA A 27 -9.24 0.48 -9.33
C ALA A 27 -9.43 -0.98 -9.82
N PRO A 28 -9.37 -2.02 -8.96
CA PRO A 28 -9.68 -3.38 -9.39
C PRO A 28 -11.12 -3.57 -9.86
N SER A 29 -12.10 -2.91 -9.23
CA SER A 29 -13.50 -2.98 -9.66
C SER A 29 -13.67 -2.40 -11.06
N ALA A 30 -13.06 -1.25 -11.33
CA ALA A 30 -13.10 -0.64 -12.65
C ALA A 30 -12.44 -1.53 -13.70
N ALA A 31 -11.29 -2.15 -13.39
CA ALA A 31 -10.62 -3.09 -14.29
C ALA A 31 -11.49 -4.33 -14.56
N LEU A 32 -12.11 -4.91 -13.54
CA LEU A 32 -13.00 -6.05 -13.69
C LEU A 32 -14.24 -5.74 -14.52
N LEU A 33 -14.82 -4.53 -14.35
CA LEU A 33 -15.96 -4.09 -15.17
C LEU A 33 -15.60 -3.96 -16.66
N VAL A 34 -14.39 -3.46 -16.96
CA VAL A 34 -13.92 -3.32 -18.35
C VAL A 34 -13.61 -4.67 -18.99
N LEU A 35 -13.09 -5.62 -18.19
CA LEU A 35 -12.69 -6.95 -18.66
C LEU A 35 -13.84 -7.97 -18.61
N ALA A 36 -14.93 -7.68 -17.90
CA ALA A 36 -16.08 -8.59 -17.83
C ALA A 36 -16.75 -8.74 -19.20
N PRO A 37 -17.19 -9.95 -19.56
CA PRO A 37 -17.96 -10.16 -20.78
C PRO A 37 -19.20 -9.26 -20.79
N THR A 38 -19.47 -8.64 -21.94
CA THR A 38 -20.65 -7.78 -22.15
C THR A 38 -21.92 -8.57 -21.80
N GLY A 39 -22.61 -8.14 -20.74
CA GLY A 39 -23.88 -8.75 -20.31
C GLY A 39 -23.90 -9.30 -18.88
N SER A 40 -22.78 -9.43 -18.19
CA SER A 40 -22.76 -9.93 -16.81
C SER A 40 -23.29 -8.92 -15.75
N GLY A 41 -23.36 -7.62 -16.07
CA GLY A 41 -24.01 -6.55 -15.27
C GLY A 41 -23.59 -6.42 -13.80
N GLU A 42 -23.01 -7.45 -13.23
CA GLU A 42 -22.63 -7.49 -11.81
C GLU A 42 -21.11 -7.34 -11.63
N VAL A 43 -20.72 -6.42 -10.74
CA VAL A 43 -19.33 -6.28 -10.33
C VAL A 43 -19.02 -7.32 -9.27
N PRO A 44 -18.02 -8.19 -9.46
CA PRO A 44 -17.60 -9.15 -8.44
C PRO A 44 -16.85 -8.42 -7.33
N TRP A 45 -17.57 -7.74 -6.45
CA TRP A 45 -17.01 -6.88 -5.38
C TRP A 45 -16.07 -7.65 -4.44
N THR A 46 -16.38 -8.89 -4.12
CA THR A 46 -15.52 -9.73 -3.28
C THR A 46 -14.15 -9.95 -3.91
N THR A 47 -14.14 -10.35 -5.19
CA THR A 47 -12.90 -10.51 -5.95
C THR A 47 -12.14 -9.21 -6.11
N ALA A 48 -12.83 -8.09 -6.34
CA ALA A 48 -12.21 -6.77 -6.43
C ALA A 48 -11.55 -6.36 -5.12
N LEU A 49 -12.21 -6.62 -3.98
CA LEU A 49 -11.65 -6.34 -2.65
C LEU A 49 -10.45 -7.23 -2.36
N GLU A 50 -10.52 -8.52 -2.64
CA GLU A 50 -9.40 -9.45 -2.44
C GLU A 50 -8.19 -9.03 -3.29
N LEU A 51 -8.40 -8.71 -4.58
CA LEU A 51 -7.32 -8.27 -5.48
C LEU A 51 -6.71 -6.93 -5.08
N GLY A 52 -7.52 -6.02 -4.54
CA GLY A 52 -7.11 -4.65 -4.25
C GLY A 52 -6.53 -4.44 -2.86
N ALA A 53 -6.87 -5.27 -1.88
CA ALA A 53 -6.56 -5.00 -0.48
C ALA A 53 -5.05 -4.95 -0.17
N GLY A 54 -4.28 -5.94 -0.63
CA GLY A 54 -2.82 -5.97 -0.46
C GLY A 54 -2.13 -4.81 -1.18
N PRO A 55 -2.33 -4.64 -2.51
CA PRO A 55 -1.77 -3.52 -3.27
C PRO A 55 -2.17 -2.14 -2.73
N ALA A 56 -3.39 -1.98 -2.18
CA ALA A 56 -3.82 -0.74 -1.54
C ALA A 56 -2.96 -0.36 -0.34
N LEU A 57 -2.62 -1.34 0.50
CA LEU A 57 -1.74 -1.11 1.64
C LEU A 57 -0.31 -0.79 1.20
N ALA A 58 0.20 -1.49 0.19
CA ALA A 58 1.52 -1.23 -0.37
C ALA A 58 1.61 0.20 -0.95
N THR A 59 0.57 0.66 -1.66
CA THR A 59 0.48 2.03 -2.18
C THR A 59 0.36 3.06 -1.06
N SER A 60 -0.46 2.77 -0.05
CA SER A 60 -0.60 3.63 1.13
C SER A 60 0.70 3.76 1.91
N LEU A 61 1.51 2.71 1.94
CA LEU A 61 2.84 2.71 2.57
C LEU A 61 3.81 3.67 1.85
N VAL A 62 3.75 3.78 0.51
CA VAL A 62 4.57 4.75 -0.25
C VAL A 62 4.26 6.17 0.20
N LEU A 63 2.97 6.52 0.29
CA LEU A 63 2.54 7.83 0.78
C LEU A 63 2.91 8.06 2.24
N PHE A 64 2.73 7.04 3.07
CA PHE A 64 3.10 7.12 4.48
C PHE A 64 4.59 7.39 4.66
N CYS A 65 5.45 6.71 3.91
CA CYS A 65 6.90 6.90 3.93
C CYS A 65 7.30 8.29 3.42
N SER A 66 6.55 8.89 2.50
CA SER A 66 6.85 10.23 1.99
C SER A 66 6.77 11.33 3.06
N HIS A 67 6.03 11.12 4.13
CA HIS A 67 5.91 12.09 5.22
C HIS A 67 7.12 12.14 6.17
N PHE A 68 7.98 11.11 6.18
CA PHE A 68 9.10 11.08 7.13
C PHE A 68 10.17 12.13 6.86
N HIS A 69 10.47 12.45 5.60
CA HIS A 69 11.46 13.47 5.26
C HIS A 69 10.90 14.90 5.32
N GLN A 70 9.58 15.06 5.44
CA GLN A 70 8.88 16.35 5.47
C GLN A 70 8.36 16.71 6.87
N VAL A 71 8.76 15.96 7.91
CA VAL A 71 8.23 16.16 9.28
C VAL A 71 8.44 17.57 9.80
N GLU A 72 9.65 18.12 9.62
CA GLU A 72 10.01 19.46 10.09
C GLU A 72 9.26 20.54 9.29
N GLU A 73 9.20 20.41 7.95
CA GLU A 73 8.43 21.31 7.10
C GLU A 73 6.93 21.25 7.40
N ASP A 74 6.38 20.04 7.53
CA ASP A 74 4.97 19.82 7.85
C ASP A 74 4.63 20.48 9.20
N ALA A 75 5.49 20.31 10.20
CA ALA A 75 5.31 20.88 11.52
C ALA A 75 5.42 22.42 11.50
N ALA A 76 6.41 22.98 10.79
CA ALA A 76 6.61 24.43 10.66
C ALA A 76 5.42 25.12 9.98
N HIS A 77 4.80 24.47 9.01
CA HIS A 77 3.59 24.97 8.34
C HIS A 77 2.28 24.56 9.05
N GLY A 78 2.37 24.02 10.27
CA GLY A 78 1.23 23.58 11.07
C GLY A 78 0.47 22.39 10.46
N LYS A 79 1.03 21.68 9.48
CA LYS A 79 0.45 20.51 8.82
C LYS A 79 0.59 19.27 9.72
N ARG A 80 -0.52 18.70 10.13
CA ARG A 80 -0.57 17.54 11.01
C ARG A 80 -0.58 16.22 10.21
N SER A 81 0.52 15.89 9.53
CA SER A 81 0.68 14.59 8.87
C SER A 81 0.65 13.44 9.90
N PRO A 82 0.36 12.20 9.49
CA PRO A 82 0.36 11.06 10.41
C PRO A 82 1.66 10.93 11.20
N VAL A 83 2.81 11.20 10.56
CA VAL A 83 4.13 11.13 11.19
C VAL A 83 4.34 12.25 12.22
N VAL A 84 3.88 13.48 11.92
CA VAL A 84 3.92 14.62 12.88
C VAL A 84 3.06 14.31 14.12
N ARG A 85 1.91 13.64 13.93
CA ARG A 85 0.98 13.34 15.04
C ARG A 85 1.46 12.20 15.94
N LEU A 86 2.01 11.14 15.35
CA LEU A 86 2.45 9.94 16.06
C LEU A 86 3.87 10.07 16.62
N GLY A 87 4.67 10.97 16.04
CA GLY A 87 6.11 11.00 16.18
C GLY A 87 6.78 9.93 15.30
N THR A 88 8.04 10.19 14.91
CA THR A 88 8.76 9.34 13.95
C THR A 88 8.93 7.91 14.44
N ALA A 89 9.20 7.69 15.73
CA ALA A 89 9.39 6.35 16.30
C ALA A 89 8.12 5.47 16.19
N ARG A 90 6.96 5.99 16.63
CA ARG A 90 5.70 5.25 16.57
C ARG A 90 5.24 5.05 15.12
N ALA A 91 5.45 6.05 14.28
CA ALA A 91 5.15 5.94 12.86
C ALA A 91 6.01 4.86 12.19
N ALA A 92 7.31 4.80 12.47
CA ALA A 92 8.21 3.76 11.97
C ALA A 92 7.80 2.36 12.45
N ALA A 93 7.27 2.22 13.66
CA ALA A 93 6.78 0.95 14.19
C ALA A 93 5.54 0.41 13.44
N LEU A 94 4.82 1.25 12.68
CA LEU A 94 3.70 0.81 11.86
C LEU A 94 4.13 0.18 10.52
N ILE A 95 5.34 0.49 10.03
CA ILE A 95 5.81 0.02 8.71
C ILE A 95 5.84 -1.50 8.60
N PRO A 96 6.35 -2.28 9.59
CA PRO A 96 6.26 -3.73 9.55
C PRO A 96 4.83 -4.26 9.42
N TRP A 97 3.86 -3.57 10.04
CA TRP A 97 2.45 -3.94 9.95
C TRP A 97 1.88 -3.70 8.55
N PHE A 98 2.22 -2.59 7.90
CA PHE A 98 1.84 -2.35 6.51
C PHE A 98 2.37 -3.45 5.59
N VAL A 99 3.67 -3.77 5.69
CA VAL A 99 4.30 -4.81 4.87
C VAL A 99 3.72 -6.18 5.17
N GLY A 100 3.61 -6.56 6.45
CA GLY A 100 3.08 -7.86 6.86
C GLY A 100 1.62 -8.04 6.47
N LEU A 101 0.79 -7.03 6.69
CA LEU A 101 -0.64 -7.09 6.37
C LEU A 101 -0.88 -7.12 4.85
N SER A 102 -0.04 -6.44 4.03
CA SER A 102 -0.11 -6.56 2.57
C SER A 102 0.04 -8.01 2.13
N PHE A 103 1.07 -8.71 2.60
CA PHE A 103 1.26 -10.12 2.31
C PHE A 103 0.15 -11.01 2.89
N THR A 104 -0.30 -10.73 4.10
CA THR A 104 -1.39 -11.50 4.71
C THR A 104 -2.65 -11.45 3.85
N LEU A 105 -3.02 -10.26 3.37
CA LEU A 105 -4.20 -10.07 2.53
C LEU A 105 -4.06 -10.71 1.13
N GLU A 106 -2.85 -10.85 0.61
CA GLU A 106 -2.59 -11.52 -0.67
C GLU A 106 -2.46 -13.04 -0.54
N TRP A 107 -1.89 -13.53 0.57
CA TRP A 107 -1.65 -14.95 0.75
C TRP A 107 -2.81 -15.67 1.42
N LEU A 108 -3.66 -14.96 2.16
CA LEU A 108 -4.87 -15.54 2.74
C LEU A 108 -5.82 -16.14 1.70
N PRO A 109 -6.14 -15.47 0.57
CA PRO A 109 -6.93 -16.07 -0.49
C PRO A 109 -6.29 -17.32 -1.11
N VAL A 110 -4.95 -17.38 -1.18
CA VAL A 110 -4.24 -18.59 -1.61
C VAL A 110 -4.43 -19.71 -0.59
N ALA A 111 -4.28 -19.41 0.70
CA ALA A 111 -4.47 -20.41 1.76
C ALA A 111 -5.91 -20.93 1.85
N LEU A 112 -6.89 -20.11 1.47
CA LEU A 112 -8.32 -20.47 1.40
C LEU A 112 -8.70 -21.19 0.10
N GLY A 113 -7.75 -21.35 -0.84
CA GLY A 113 -8.01 -21.99 -2.14
C GLY A 113 -8.75 -21.12 -3.16
N HIS A 114 -8.94 -19.80 -2.87
CA HIS A 114 -9.57 -18.87 -3.81
C HIS A 114 -8.62 -18.47 -4.95
N TRP A 115 -7.32 -18.44 -4.67
CA TRP A 115 -6.29 -18.03 -5.62
C TRP A 115 -5.27 -19.14 -5.86
N PRO A 116 -4.64 -19.15 -7.05
CA PRO A 116 -3.62 -20.14 -7.37
C PRO A 116 -2.36 -19.94 -6.51
N PRO A 117 -1.63 -21.02 -6.19
CA PRO A 117 -0.37 -20.93 -5.43
C PRO A 117 0.68 -20.04 -6.07
N THR A 118 0.61 -19.84 -7.40
CA THR A 118 1.48 -18.92 -8.14
C THR A 118 1.34 -17.45 -7.68
N ALA A 119 0.22 -17.05 -7.06
CA ALA A 119 0.05 -15.73 -6.48
C ALA A 119 1.04 -15.44 -5.32
N LEU A 120 1.65 -16.48 -4.73
CA LEU A 120 2.75 -16.32 -3.76
C LEU A 120 3.99 -15.65 -4.37
N LEU A 121 4.08 -15.50 -5.70
CA LEU A 121 5.10 -14.69 -6.36
C LEU A 121 5.08 -13.22 -5.93
N SER A 122 3.99 -12.73 -5.34
CA SER A 122 3.98 -11.41 -4.67
C SER A 122 5.10 -11.28 -3.63
N GLY A 123 5.60 -12.39 -3.10
CA GLY A 123 6.78 -12.48 -2.23
C GLY A 123 8.07 -11.90 -2.82
N LEU A 124 8.14 -11.62 -4.13
CA LEU A 124 9.24 -10.88 -4.75
C LEU A 124 9.45 -9.50 -4.12
N GLY A 125 8.42 -8.93 -3.48
CA GLY A 125 8.51 -7.70 -2.69
C GLY A 125 9.25 -7.83 -1.36
N LEU A 126 9.41 -9.04 -0.80
CA LEU A 126 10.00 -9.26 0.53
C LEU A 126 11.36 -8.59 0.76
N PRO A 127 12.35 -8.68 -0.16
CA PRO A 127 13.65 -8.04 0.07
C PRO A 127 13.55 -6.52 0.21
N ALA A 128 12.70 -5.87 -0.59
CA ALA A 128 12.50 -4.42 -0.52
C ALA A 128 11.74 -4.01 0.75
N GLY A 129 10.69 -4.77 1.13
CA GLY A 129 9.96 -4.58 2.38
C GLY A 129 10.87 -4.73 3.61
N TRP A 130 11.71 -5.74 3.61
CA TRP A 130 12.68 -5.96 4.69
C TRP A 130 13.71 -4.83 4.79
N ALA A 131 14.27 -4.38 3.64
CA ALA A 131 15.19 -3.25 3.59
C ALA A 131 14.55 -1.97 4.13
N LEU A 132 13.28 -1.70 3.78
CA LEU A 132 12.51 -0.58 4.30
C LEU A 132 12.35 -0.66 5.82
N ILE A 133 11.93 -1.82 6.34
CA ILE A 133 11.76 -2.03 7.78
C ILE A 133 13.08 -1.79 8.53
N ARG A 134 14.20 -2.34 8.04
CA ARG A 134 15.52 -2.14 8.64
C ARG A 134 15.94 -0.68 8.64
N LEU A 135 15.76 0.02 7.52
CA LEU A 135 16.07 1.44 7.39
C LEU A 135 15.30 2.25 8.43
N MET A 136 13.99 2.05 8.49
CA MET A 136 13.12 2.87 9.33
C MET A 136 13.27 2.57 10.82
N ARG A 137 13.51 1.32 11.20
CA ARG A 137 13.81 0.96 12.60
C ARG A 137 15.09 1.63 13.11
N ARG A 138 16.07 1.83 12.22
CA ARG A 138 17.40 2.35 12.61
C ARG A 138 17.53 3.87 12.50
N TYR A 139 16.79 4.49 11.56
CA TYR A 139 17.05 5.88 11.15
C TYR A 139 15.78 6.73 11.06
N HIS A 140 14.69 6.36 11.76
CA HIS A 140 13.40 7.04 11.68
C HIS A 140 13.43 8.53 12.04
N ASP A 141 14.44 8.97 12.81
CA ASP A 141 14.67 10.33 13.31
C ASP A 141 15.65 11.14 12.45
N GLN A 142 16.20 10.53 11.37
CA GLN A 142 17.20 11.17 10.51
C GLN A 142 16.60 11.47 9.13
N PRO A 143 16.08 12.71 8.90
CA PRO A 143 15.40 13.07 7.64
C PRO A 143 16.24 12.81 6.38
N GLN A 144 17.56 13.06 6.46
CA GLN A 144 18.50 12.84 5.35
C GLN A 144 18.60 11.36 4.94
N ARG A 145 18.44 10.42 5.88
CA ARG A 145 18.48 8.98 5.61
C ARG A 145 17.11 8.42 5.27
N THR A 146 16.05 8.98 5.86
CA THR A 146 14.68 8.54 5.59
C THR A 146 14.14 9.04 4.25
N CYS A 147 14.81 9.97 3.58
CA CYS A 147 14.39 10.43 2.25
C CYS A 147 14.32 9.31 1.19
N ILE A 148 15.12 8.25 1.36
CA ILE A 148 15.08 7.07 0.47
C ILE A 148 13.96 6.08 0.82
N SER A 149 13.29 6.23 1.97
CA SER A 149 12.24 5.30 2.40
C SER A 149 11.08 5.18 1.41
N LYS A 150 10.67 6.30 0.81
CA LYS A 150 9.64 6.32 -0.23
C LYS A 150 10.03 5.49 -1.46
N PHE A 151 11.30 5.48 -1.84
CA PHE A 151 11.78 4.69 -2.97
C PHE A 151 11.85 3.21 -2.64
N LEU A 152 12.21 2.85 -1.39
CA LEU A 152 12.15 1.46 -0.94
C LEU A 152 10.71 0.98 -0.86
N ALA A 153 9.78 1.82 -0.38
CA ALA A 153 8.35 1.51 -0.38
C ALA A 153 7.81 1.34 -1.82
N LEU A 154 8.24 2.20 -2.75
CA LEU A 154 7.88 2.08 -4.16
C LEU A 154 8.45 0.78 -4.78
N ARG A 155 9.69 0.43 -4.48
CA ARG A 155 10.27 -0.87 -4.92
C ARG A 155 9.52 -2.05 -4.33
N PHE A 156 9.14 -1.98 -3.06
CA PHE A 156 8.30 -2.99 -2.44
C PHE A 156 6.98 -3.14 -3.19
N GLN A 157 6.25 -2.04 -3.40
CA GLN A 157 4.99 -2.03 -4.13
C GLN A 157 5.14 -2.58 -5.56
N ALA A 158 6.18 -2.16 -6.28
CA ALA A 158 6.41 -2.57 -7.67
C ALA A 158 6.68 -4.08 -7.78
N TRP A 159 7.59 -4.62 -6.97
CA TRP A 159 7.93 -6.04 -7.00
C TRP A 159 6.80 -6.92 -6.45
N ASN A 160 6.11 -6.48 -5.40
CA ASN A 160 4.95 -7.16 -4.85
C ASN A 160 3.82 -7.21 -5.88
N GLY A 161 3.45 -6.06 -6.47
CA GLY A 161 2.39 -5.99 -7.47
C GLY A 161 2.72 -6.74 -8.76
N LEU A 162 3.97 -6.65 -9.25
CA LEU A 162 4.42 -7.41 -10.43
C LEU A 162 4.37 -8.90 -10.14
N GLY A 163 4.86 -9.33 -8.98
CA GLY A 163 4.82 -10.73 -8.57
C GLY A 163 3.38 -11.27 -8.49
N LEU A 164 2.47 -10.50 -7.90
CA LEU A 164 1.06 -10.85 -7.82
C LEU A 164 0.43 -10.97 -9.22
N ALA A 165 0.65 -9.97 -10.07
CA ALA A 165 0.11 -9.95 -11.43
C ALA A 165 0.63 -11.12 -12.27
N LEU A 166 1.93 -11.41 -12.22
CA LEU A 166 2.53 -12.57 -12.89
C LEU A 166 1.98 -13.88 -12.33
N GLY A 167 1.86 -13.97 -11.00
CA GLY A 167 1.33 -15.16 -10.35
C GLY A 167 -0.10 -15.48 -10.79
N LEU A 168 -0.95 -14.48 -10.87
CA LEU A 168 -2.33 -14.65 -11.36
C LEU A 168 -2.38 -14.95 -12.87
N ALA A 169 -1.51 -14.32 -13.67
CA ALA A 169 -1.43 -14.58 -15.10
C ALA A 169 -0.95 -16.01 -15.43
N LEU A 170 -0.14 -16.61 -14.56
CA LEU A 170 0.34 -17.99 -14.69
C LEU A 170 -0.68 -19.04 -14.17
N ALA A 171 -1.78 -18.61 -13.56
CA ALA A 171 -2.81 -19.50 -13.03
C ALA A 171 -3.32 -20.56 -14.03
N PRO A 172 -3.59 -20.22 -15.31
CA PRO A 172 -4.07 -21.20 -16.29
C PRO A 172 -3.06 -22.34 -16.60
N LEU A 173 -1.77 -22.09 -16.32
CA LEU A 173 -0.70 -23.09 -16.52
C LEU A 173 -0.56 -24.04 -15.33
N TRP A 174 -1.25 -23.77 -14.25
CA TRP A 174 -1.26 -24.59 -13.04
C TRP A 174 -2.66 -25.17 -12.83
N PRO A 175 -2.97 -26.37 -13.36
CA PRO A 175 -4.26 -26.99 -13.11
C PRO A 175 -4.40 -27.24 -11.61
N LEU A 176 -5.38 -26.60 -10.99
CA LEU A 176 -5.84 -26.95 -9.66
C LEU A 176 -6.46 -28.33 -9.79
N GLY A 177 -5.77 -29.38 -9.32
CA GLY A 177 -6.24 -30.75 -9.29
C GLY A 177 -7.48 -30.95 -8.43
#